data_bc656df7a846f9bd6f1b05a1c0277d0e
#
_entry.id   bc656df7a846f9bd6f1b05a1c0277d0e
#
_cell.length_a   1.000
_cell.length_b   1.000
_cell.length_c   1.000
_cell.angle_alpha   90.00
_cell.angle_beta   90.00
_cell.angle_gamma   90.00
#
_symmetry.space_group_name_H-M   'P 1'
#
loop_
_entity.id
_entity.type
_entity.pdbx_description
1 polymer ?
#
loop_
_entity_poly.entity_id
_entity_poly.type
_entity_poly.pdbx_seq_one_letter_code
_entity_poly.pdbx_strand_id
1 'polypeptide(L)'
;MSHTILLVQPTKKPEGRTYSDYESVNECMEGVCKIYEEHLKRMNPNCPSITYDISQLFDFIDELADLCCLVYQKNTSTYAPYNKDWIKEKIYILLRKQAGR
;
A
#
# COMPACT_ATOMS: atom_id res chain seq x y z
N MET A 1 -9.18 16.51 0.14
CA MET A 1 -8.30 15.36 0.31
C MET A 1 -8.75 14.52 1.48
N SER A 2 -8.60 13.22 1.41
CA SER A 2 -9.12 12.31 2.43
C SER A 2 -7.96 11.74 3.23
N HIS A 3 -7.88 12.12 4.50
CA HIS A 3 -6.91 11.54 5.42
C HIS A 3 -7.07 10.03 5.43
N THR A 4 -5.98 9.31 5.25
CA THR A 4 -5.99 7.85 5.08
C THR A 4 -5.00 7.21 6.04
N ILE A 5 -5.44 6.19 6.75
CA ILE A 5 -4.59 5.43 7.67
C ILE A 5 -4.36 4.06 7.07
N LEU A 6 -3.08 3.68 6.93
CA LEU A 6 -2.70 2.37 6.40
C LEU A 6 -2.32 1.44 7.54
N LEU A 7 -2.90 0.24 7.53
CA LEU A 7 -2.58 -0.81 8.50
C LEU A 7 -1.91 -1.95 7.75
N VAL A 8 -0.71 -2.32 8.19
CA VAL A 8 0.06 -3.41 7.59
C VAL A 8 0.41 -4.44 8.66
N GLN A 9 0.08 -5.68 8.38
CA GLN A 9 0.45 -6.82 9.24
C GLN A 9 1.14 -7.87 8.37
N PRO A 10 2.47 -7.93 8.37
CA PRO A 10 3.20 -8.85 7.48
C PRO A 10 2.98 -10.31 7.80
N THR A 11 2.87 -10.66 9.09
CA THR A 11 2.71 -12.05 9.54
C THR A 11 1.49 -12.17 10.45
N LYS A 12 1.18 -13.39 10.87
CA LYS A 12 0.05 -13.63 11.76
C LYS A 12 0.28 -13.09 13.18
N LYS A 13 1.46 -12.58 13.48
CA LYS A 13 1.78 -12.02 14.80
C LYS A 13 1.25 -10.60 14.91
N PRO A 14 0.28 -10.34 15.82
CA PRO A 14 -0.29 -8.99 15.95
C PRO A 14 0.71 -7.92 16.34
N GLU A 15 1.78 -8.28 17.05
CA GLU A 15 2.82 -7.33 17.45
C GLU A 15 3.63 -6.78 16.29
N GLY A 16 3.54 -7.42 15.11
CA GLY A 16 4.16 -6.93 13.89
C GLY A 16 3.31 -5.92 13.12
N ARG A 17 2.11 -5.61 13.62
CA ARG A 17 1.20 -4.69 12.96
C ARG A 17 1.70 -3.25 13.06
N THR A 18 1.68 -2.55 11.94
CA THR A 18 2.10 -1.15 11.90
C THR A 18 0.99 -0.28 11.34
N TYR A 19 1.00 0.98 11.75
CA TYR A 19 0.03 1.99 11.29
C TYR A 19 0.81 3.19 10.76
N SER A 20 0.35 3.72 9.64
CA SER A 20 0.91 4.94 9.05
C SER A 20 -0.23 5.78 8.53
N ASP A 21 -0.11 7.10 8.59
CA ASP A 21 -1.16 7.96 8.06
C ASP A 21 -0.63 8.80 6.91
N TYR A 22 -1.55 9.16 6.02
CA TYR A 22 -1.27 9.90 4.79
C TYR A 22 -2.36 10.93 4.58
N GLU A 23 -2.04 11.99 3.86
CA GLU A 23 -2.99 13.07 3.63
C GLU A 23 -4.02 12.73 2.54
N SER A 24 -3.75 11.73 1.72
CA SER A 24 -4.66 11.33 0.65
C SER A 24 -4.55 9.84 0.36
N VAL A 25 -5.54 9.32 -0.37
CA VAL A 25 -5.54 7.93 -0.83
C VAL A 25 -4.33 7.68 -1.74
N ASN A 26 -4.06 8.61 -2.66
CA ASN A 26 -2.93 8.45 -3.58
C ASN A 26 -1.60 8.36 -2.84
N GLU A 27 -1.38 9.21 -1.84
CA GLU A 27 -0.16 9.14 -1.03
C GLU A 27 -0.08 7.79 -0.30
N CYS A 28 -1.21 7.29 0.19
CA CYS A 28 -1.25 5.99 0.85
C CYS A 28 -0.86 4.87 -0.13
N MET A 29 -1.37 4.93 -1.36
CA MET A 29 -1.04 3.91 -2.37
C MET A 29 0.45 3.98 -2.74
N GLU A 30 1.02 5.17 -2.85
CA GLU A 30 2.46 5.33 -3.06
C GLU A 30 3.25 4.75 -1.88
N GLY A 31 2.72 4.91 -0.66
CA GLY A 31 3.32 4.33 0.54
C GLY A 31 3.34 2.81 0.50
N VAL A 32 2.28 2.18 0.00
CA VAL A 32 2.25 0.72 -0.16
C VAL A 32 3.32 0.27 -1.15
N CYS A 33 3.42 0.95 -2.28
CA CYS A 33 4.46 0.65 -3.27
C CYS A 33 5.85 0.79 -2.66
N LYS A 34 6.06 1.82 -1.86
CA LYS A 34 7.34 2.07 -1.21
C LYS A 34 7.70 0.96 -0.22
N ILE A 35 6.72 0.43 0.51
CA ILE A 35 6.94 -0.70 1.41
C ILE A 35 7.51 -1.90 0.63
N TYR A 36 6.94 -2.19 -0.54
CA TYR A 36 7.44 -3.27 -1.38
C TYR A 36 8.84 -2.96 -1.89
N GLU A 37 9.08 -1.73 -2.34
CA GLU A 37 10.41 -1.32 -2.81
C GLU A 37 11.47 -1.45 -1.73
N GLU A 38 11.15 -1.08 -0.50
CA GLU A 38 12.05 -1.26 0.64
C GLU A 38 12.33 -2.74 0.90
N HIS A 39 11.29 -3.58 0.78
CA HIS A 39 11.44 -5.03 0.90
C HIS A 39 12.43 -5.55 -0.16
N LEU A 40 12.28 -5.13 -1.42
CA LEU A 40 13.17 -5.55 -2.50
C LEU A 40 14.60 -5.07 -2.26
N LYS A 41 14.79 -3.87 -1.75
CA LYS A 41 16.13 -3.34 -1.44
C LYS A 41 16.83 -4.18 -0.37
N ARG A 42 16.09 -4.61 0.65
CA ARG A 42 16.66 -5.48 1.69
C ARG A 42 17.04 -6.85 1.14
N MET A 43 16.28 -7.35 0.16
CA MET A 43 16.57 -8.63 -0.48
C MET A 43 17.73 -8.55 -1.48
N ASN A 44 17.99 -7.35 -2.02
CA ASN A 44 18.98 -7.13 -3.07
C ASN A 44 19.84 -5.90 -2.76
N PRO A 45 20.64 -5.95 -1.67
CA PRO A 45 21.35 -4.75 -1.18
C PRO A 45 22.42 -4.23 -2.15
N ASN A 46 22.87 -5.07 -3.09
CA ASN A 46 23.91 -4.70 -4.04
C ASN A 46 23.37 -4.21 -5.38
N CYS A 47 22.04 -4.14 -5.54
CA CYS A 47 21.45 -3.66 -6.77
C CYS A 47 21.26 -2.15 -6.72
N PRO A 48 21.84 -1.39 -7.67
CA PRO A 48 21.70 0.07 -7.67
C PRO A 48 20.30 0.54 -8.06
N SER A 49 19.56 -0.28 -8.81
CA SER A 49 18.19 0.04 -9.17
C SER A 49 17.34 -1.22 -9.10
N ILE A 50 16.06 -1.02 -8.79
CA ILE A 50 15.11 -2.13 -8.64
C ILE A 50 13.92 -1.87 -9.54
N THR A 51 13.60 -2.87 -10.38
CA THR A 51 12.41 -2.84 -11.22
C THR A 51 11.53 -4.03 -10.88
N TYR A 52 10.23 -3.87 -11.05
CA TYR A 52 9.29 -4.95 -10.77
C TYR A 52 8.00 -4.73 -11.57
N ASP A 53 7.27 -5.84 -11.79
CA ASP A 53 5.96 -5.78 -12.41
C ASP A 53 4.88 -5.57 -11.35
N ILE A 54 3.76 -5.01 -11.76
CA ILE A 54 2.62 -4.85 -10.86
C ILE A 54 2.14 -6.18 -10.30
N SER A 55 2.27 -7.26 -11.08
CA SER A 55 1.91 -8.61 -10.62
C SER A 55 2.75 -9.04 -9.42
N GLN A 56 4.04 -8.70 -9.42
CA GLN A 56 4.93 -9.00 -8.30
C GLN A 56 4.54 -8.23 -7.05
N LEU A 57 4.17 -6.97 -7.20
CA LEU A 57 3.67 -6.15 -6.11
C LEU A 57 2.38 -6.74 -5.53
N PHE A 58 1.48 -7.19 -6.39
CA PHE A 58 0.21 -7.77 -5.96
C PHE A 58 0.42 -9.09 -5.23
N ASP A 59 1.37 -9.92 -5.69
CA ASP A 59 1.73 -11.15 -4.99
C ASP A 59 2.26 -10.85 -3.60
N PHE A 60 3.09 -9.82 -3.46
CA PHE A 60 3.59 -9.37 -2.17
C PHE A 60 2.43 -8.97 -1.24
N ILE A 61 1.48 -8.21 -1.76
CA ILE A 61 0.31 -7.78 -0.98
C ILE A 61 -0.51 -9.00 -0.52
N ASP A 62 -0.69 -9.97 -1.40
CA ASP A 62 -1.46 -11.18 -1.08
C ASP A 62 -0.79 -12.02 0.00
N GLU A 63 0.53 -11.97 0.11
CA GLU A 63 1.28 -12.70 1.12
C GLU A 63 1.25 -12.04 2.50
N LEU A 64 0.91 -10.75 2.59
CA LEU A 64 0.76 -10.10 3.88
C LEU A 64 -0.42 -10.71 4.63
N ALA A 65 -0.24 -10.91 5.95
CA ALA A 65 -1.32 -11.46 6.77
C ALA A 65 -2.54 -10.56 6.73
N ASP A 66 -2.32 -9.24 6.76
CA ASP A 66 -3.39 -8.27 6.60
C ASP A 66 -2.86 -6.97 6.02
N LEU A 67 -3.70 -6.33 5.23
CA LEU A 67 -3.44 -5.00 4.70
C LEU A 67 -4.79 -4.33 4.49
N CYS A 68 -5.00 -3.21 5.14
CA CYS A 68 -6.22 -2.44 4.94
C CYS A 68 -5.93 -0.95 5.11
N CYS A 69 -6.84 -0.13 4.63
CA CYS A 69 -6.75 1.29 4.88
C CYS A 69 -8.08 1.83 5.36
N LEU A 70 -7.99 2.88 6.17
CA LEU A 70 -9.16 3.60 6.69
C LEU A 70 -9.14 4.97 6.03
N VAL A 71 -10.18 5.27 5.25
CA VAL A 71 -10.28 6.53 4.50
C VAL A 71 -11.33 7.42 5.15
N TYR A 72 -10.95 8.64 5.51
CA TYR A 72 -11.87 9.57 6.15
C TYR A 72 -12.99 9.97 5.19
N GLN A 73 -14.23 9.88 5.68
CA GLN A 73 -15.42 10.24 4.93
C GLN A 73 -15.99 11.52 5.55
N LYS A 74 -15.85 12.62 4.84
CA LYS A 74 -16.27 13.93 5.33
C LYS A 74 -17.77 14.00 5.59
N ASN A 75 -18.57 13.40 4.73
CA ASN A 75 -20.02 13.45 4.84
C ASN A 75 -20.58 12.71 6.06
N THR A 76 -19.85 11.73 6.57
CA THR A 76 -20.27 10.95 7.75
C THR A 76 -19.38 11.19 8.96
N SER A 77 -18.28 11.92 8.78
CA SER A 77 -17.25 12.19 9.81
C SER A 77 -16.68 10.90 10.41
N THR A 78 -16.57 9.85 9.57
CA THR A 78 -16.06 8.55 10.00
C THR A 78 -15.01 8.07 9.02
N TYR A 79 -14.27 7.00 9.41
CA TYR A 79 -13.31 6.35 8.55
C TYR A 79 -13.93 5.06 8.00
N ALA A 80 -13.89 4.91 6.67
CA ALA A 80 -14.38 3.71 6.00
C ALA A 80 -13.22 2.74 5.76
N PRO A 81 -13.37 1.46 6.12
CA PRO A 81 -12.31 0.48 5.91
C PRO A 81 -12.36 -0.09 4.49
N TYR A 82 -11.17 -0.33 3.93
CA TYR A 82 -11.03 -0.95 2.61
C TYR A 82 -9.96 -2.03 2.67
N ASN A 83 -10.21 -3.11 1.92
CA ASN A 83 -9.38 -4.32 1.96
C ASN A 83 -8.29 -4.32 0.89
N LYS A 84 -7.57 -5.46 0.81
CA LYS A 84 -6.49 -5.65 -0.16
C LYS A 84 -6.95 -5.45 -1.61
N ASP A 85 -8.11 -5.97 -1.96
CA ASP A 85 -8.62 -5.89 -3.33
C ASP A 85 -8.85 -4.44 -3.76
N TRP A 86 -9.42 -3.66 -2.88
CA TRP A 86 -9.62 -2.23 -3.12
C TRP A 86 -8.27 -1.51 -3.26
N ILE A 87 -7.32 -1.84 -2.39
CA ILE A 87 -5.98 -1.26 -2.42
C ILE A 87 -5.28 -1.59 -3.73
N LYS A 88 -5.32 -2.85 -4.17
CA LYS A 88 -4.73 -3.27 -5.45
C LYS A 88 -5.34 -2.51 -6.61
N GLU A 89 -6.66 -2.34 -6.61
CA GLU A 89 -7.34 -1.61 -7.68
C GLU A 89 -6.87 -0.15 -7.73
N LYS A 90 -6.76 0.51 -6.58
CA LYS A 90 -6.30 1.90 -6.53
C LYS A 90 -4.85 2.05 -6.96
N ILE A 91 -4.00 1.09 -6.58
CA ILE A 91 -2.61 1.08 -7.02
C ILE A 91 -2.54 0.91 -8.54
N TYR A 92 -3.33 0.01 -9.10
CA TYR A 92 -3.38 -0.22 -10.55
C TYR A 92 -3.73 1.07 -11.29
N ILE A 93 -4.75 1.78 -10.83
CA ILE A 93 -5.17 3.05 -11.43
C ILE A 93 -4.06 4.10 -11.33
N LEU A 94 -3.42 4.21 -10.18
CA LEU A 94 -2.34 5.17 -9.95
C LEU A 94 -1.16 4.92 -10.88
N LEU A 95 -0.68 3.68 -10.95
CA LEU A 95 0.47 3.32 -11.78
C LEU A 95 0.15 3.46 -13.27
N ARG A 96 -1.07 3.15 -13.67
CA ARG A 96 -1.51 3.30 -15.04
C ARG A 96 -1.50 4.77 -15.48
N LYS A 97 -1.94 5.67 -14.59
CA LYS A 97 -1.89 7.11 -14.87
C LYS A 97 -0.45 7.61 -15.03
N GLN A 98 0.46 7.12 -14.18
CA GLN A 98 1.86 7.49 -14.25
C GLN A 98 2.50 6.99 -15.55
N ALA A 99 2.18 5.76 -15.95
CA ALA A 99 2.72 5.17 -17.18
C ALA A 99 2.15 5.81 -18.44
N GLY A 100 0.96 6.39 -18.37
CA GLY A 100 0.28 7.00 -19.50
C GLY A 100 0.71 8.41 -19.84
N ARG A 101 1.73 8.92 -19.18
CA ARG A 101 2.22 10.29 -19.42
C ARG A 101 3.28 10.35 -20.49
#